data_1c146d98997a027b985fd68b21a46a6c
#
_entry.id   1c146d98997a027b985fd68b21a46a6c
#
_cell.length_a   1.000
_cell.length_b   1.000
_cell.length_c   1.000
_cell.angle_alpha   90.00
_cell.angle_beta   90.00
_cell.angle_gamma   90.00
#
_symmetry.space_group_name_H-M   'P 1'
#
loop_
_entity.id
_entity.type
_entity.pdbx_description
1 polymer ?
#
loop_
_entity_poly.entity_id
_entity_poly.type
_entity_poly.pdbx_seq_one_letter_code
_entity_poly.pdbx_strand_id
1 'polypeptide(L)'
;MTTSSGRVSWFKSESSIRSIEFIVGALAVGYVFWKLQFVTTAICCGDFDGYYHIKWTQTLWEGIKSGHFPPQFPWLPLTTINSKDYVDHHLLFHIFQIPFAASPDPRLGAKIASALFGSLAVLSCYWLLLRYRVRYALVWLIALLACSAPFLFRMNMAKAPPFAIIFLVIAIHLFFQRKYWPLLPLAVVFTWTYDLFVLLILAAVFWSVSIAITEKRFEWRPLVYVIAGCVLGLIVNPYFPHNLQLLVEHMKIKLTASDFDTKVGSEWYPYDSWEFLGNSAVACIAMLVGYLGFEPSERRRGQYPIFFLLLATALMIMTARWKRIAEYWPPFAVLFAGFSLRPWLEGYRPYLTRLPAEVLEELKPFLDREGFPVPVEKPSTFRDVVQTTVVASVAVVLAVFFFFNFFATRQEIKQSESHDYYQAGAEWMRKNVPPGQLVFNTDWDDFPRLFYFDPTHYYVSGLDPGYLFDKNAELSRLYDRITLGTEEDPAPLIRDRFGARYVFSDNTHHDFFEHARNSGWFDIVYEDTQCTIMYIRDEKVEEELGVP
;
A
#
# COMPACT_ATOMS: atom_id res chain seq x y z
N MET A 1 -15.37 -9.66 -54.11
CA MET A 1 -15.94 -8.77 -53.07
C MET A 1 -16.43 -9.63 -51.90
N THR A 2 -15.50 -10.04 -51.01
CA THR A 2 -15.80 -10.85 -49.82
C THR A 2 -14.83 -10.54 -48.68
N THR A 3 -14.84 -9.30 -48.19
CA THR A 3 -13.94 -8.91 -47.09
C THR A 3 -14.56 -8.02 -46.02
N SER A 4 -15.89 -7.81 -46.00
CA SER A 4 -16.51 -6.93 -44.99
C SER A 4 -17.25 -7.66 -43.86
N SER A 5 -17.56 -8.96 -43.96
CA SER A 5 -18.31 -9.67 -42.93
C SER A 5 -17.47 -10.16 -41.75
N GLY A 6 -16.18 -10.33 -41.89
CA GLY A 6 -15.30 -10.84 -40.83
C GLY A 6 -15.01 -9.80 -39.70
N ARG A 7 -14.89 -8.53 -40.03
CA ARG A 7 -14.61 -7.47 -39.03
C ARG A 7 -15.80 -7.16 -38.11
N VAL A 8 -17.03 -7.24 -38.59
CA VAL A 8 -18.23 -6.98 -37.80
C VAL A 8 -18.54 -8.12 -36.83
N SER A 9 -18.14 -9.36 -37.13
CA SER A 9 -18.33 -10.51 -36.25
C SER A 9 -17.40 -10.50 -35.03
N TRP A 10 -16.17 -9.95 -35.17
CA TRP A 10 -15.19 -9.89 -34.07
C TRP A 10 -15.67 -8.97 -32.93
N PHE A 11 -16.25 -7.80 -33.23
CA PHE A 11 -16.79 -6.87 -32.23
C PHE A 11 -18.03 -7.41 -31.48
N LYS A 12 -18.68 -8.45 -32.00
CA LYS A 12 -19.86 -9.05 -31.37
C LYS A 12 -19.53 -10.23 -30.45
N SER A 13 -18.27 -10.68 -30.38
CA SER A 13 -17.89 -11.76 -29.48
C SER A 13 -17.82 -11.23 -28.03
N GLU A 14 -18.32 -11.99 -27.07
CA GLU A 14 -18.31 -11.63 -25.64
C GLU A 14 -16.89 -11.44 -25.10
N SER A 15 -15.92 -12.16 -25.64
CA SER A 15 -14.51 -12.01 -25.31
C SER A 15 -13.94 -10.68 -25.79
N SER A 16 -14.32 -10.23 -26.98
CA SER A 16 -13.86 -8.95 -27.54
C SER A 16 -14.43 -7.76 -26.76
N ILE A 17 -15.70 -7.82 -26.37
CA ILE A 17 -16.33 -6.76 -25.55
C ILE A 17 -15.57 -6.64 -24.22
N ARG A 18 -15.28 -7.75 -23.53
CA ARG A 18 -14.55 -7.72 -22.26
C ARG A 18 -13.11 -7.22 -22.41
N SER A 19 -12.46 -7.55 -23.51
CA SER A 19 -11.13 -7.02 -23.82
C SER A 19 -11.17 -5.51 -24.02
N ILE A 20 -12.18 -4.99 -24.72
CA ILE A 20 -12.39 -3.54 -24.90
C ILE A 20 -12.69 -2.88 -23.55
N GLU A 21 -13.58 -3.42 -22.72
CA GLU A 21 -13.88 -2.93 -21.39
C GLU A 21 -12.61 -2.87 -20.52
N PHE A 22 -11.76 -3.91 -20.57
CA PHE A 22 -10.50 -3.92 -19.83
C PHE A 22 -9.54 -2.84 -20.34
N ILE A 23 -9.38 -2.67 -21.65
CA ILE A 23 -8.50 -1.63 -22.24
C ILE A 23 -8.98 -0.24 -21.86
N VAL A 24 -10.28 0.03 -21.99
CA VAL A 24 -10.87 1.33 -21.59
C VAL A 24 -10.65 1.58 -20.10
N GLY A 25 -10.89 0.56 -19.27
CA GLY A 25 -10.62 0.63 -17.84
C GLY A 25 -9.14 0.89 -17.53
N ALA A 26 -8.23 0.21 -18.22
CA ALA A 26 -6.79 0.39 -18.04
C ALA A 26 -6.33 1.82 -18.39
N LEU A 27 -6.84 2.37 -19.47
CA LEU A 27 -6.54 3.76 -19.85
C LEU A 27 -7.09 4.76 -18.84
N ALA A 28 -8.32 4.55 -18.35
CA ALA A 28 -8.94 5.42 -17.34
C ALA A 28 -8.17 5.38 -16.01
N VAL A 29 -7.86 4.18 -15.50
CA VAL A 29 -7.10 4.01 -14.25
C VAL A 29 -5.70 4.60 -14.39
N GLY A 30 -4.98 4.27 -15.47
CA GLY A 30 -3.65 4.83 -15.73
C GLY A 30 -3.66 6.35 -15.79
N TYR A 31 -4.67 6.95 -16.40
CA TYR A 31 -4.84 8.41 -16.45
C TYR A 31 -5.07 9.00 -15.04
N VAL A 32 -5.92 8.37 -14.21
CA VAL A 32 -6.19 8.83 -12.83
C VAL A 32 -4.89 8.84 -12.02
N PHE A 33 -4.16 7.72 -11.98
CA PHE A 33 -2.91 7.62 -11.21
C PHE A 33 -1.82 8.53 -11.74
N TRP A 34 -1.72 8.69 -13.07
CA TRP A 34 -0.83 9.67 -13.68
C TRP A 34 -1.14 11.09 -13.21
N LYS A 35 -2.41 11.50 -13.26
CA LYS A 35 -2.83 12.85 -12.84
C LYS A 35 -2.61 13.11 -11.36
N LEU A 36 -2.72 12.10 -10.50
CA LEU A 36 -2.41 12.22 -9.08
C LEU A 36 -0.90 12.31 -8.86
N GLN A 37 -0.10 11.43 -9.47
CA GLN A 37 1.35 11.44 -9.30
C GLN A 37 2.02 12.74 -9.76
N PHE A 38 1.55 13.32 -10.84
CA PHE A 38 2.20 14.48 -11.46
C PHE A 38 1.61 15.82 -11.03
N VAL A 39 0.86 15.88 -9.90
CA VAL A 39 0.39 17.14 -9.33
C VAL A 39 1.47 17.84 -8.49
N THR A 40 2.44 17.10 -7.97
CA THR A 40 3.62 17.61 -7.24
C THR A 40 4.91 17.29 -7.98
N THR A 41 6.00 18.00 -7.68
CA THR A 41 7.35 17.69 -8.17
C THR A 41 7.99 16.56 -7.36
N ALA A 42 7.57 16.35 -6.12
CA ALA A 42 8.10 15.33 -5.22
C ALA A 42 7.76 13.90 -5.67
N ILE A 43 8.49 12.92 -5.14
CA ILE A 43 8.05 11.53 -5.13
C ILE A 43 6.89 11.47 -4.14
N CYS A 44 5.70 11.15 -4.64
CA CYS A 44 4.46 11.16 -3.84
C CYS A 44 4.55 10.15 -2.69
N CYS A 45 3.95 10.33 -1.63
CA CYS A 45 3.27 11.42 -0.96
C CYS A 45 3.06 11.03 0.51
N GLY A 46 2.79 12.00 1.37
CA GLY A 46 2.45 11.80 2.79
C GLY A 46 3.63 11.56 3.70
N ASP A 47 4.63 10.85 3.26
CA ASP A 47 5.93 10.67 3.91
C ASP A 47 7.05 10.71 2.85
N PHE A 48 8.30 10.64 3.32
CA PHE A 48 9.46 10.70 2.43
C PHE A 48 10.01 9.34 2.01
N ASP A 49 9.40 8.23 2.43
CA ASP A 49 9.90 6.86 2.20
C ASP A 49 10.16 6.54 0.72
N GLY A 50 9.43 7.17 -0.20
CA GLY A 50 9.68 7.03 -1.64
C GLY A 50 11.09 7.42 -2.06
N TYR A 51 11.73 8.37 -1.36
CA TYR A 51 13.12 8.77 -1.56
C TYR A 51 14.09 7.70 -1.09
N TYR A 52 13.83 7.12 0.08
CA TYR A 52 14.57 5.96 0.56
C TYR A 52 14.49 4.78 -0.42
N HIS A 53 13.28 4.41 -0.81
CA HIS A 53 13.07 3.25 -1.69
C HIS A 53 13.81 3.37 -3.02
N ILE A 54 13.74 4.51 -3.70
CA ILE A 54 14.42 4.67 -4.98
C ILE A 54 15.94 4.74 -4.82
N LYS A 55 16.44 5.40 -3.75
CA LYS A 55 17.86 5.48 -3.46
C LYS A 55 18.44 4.12 -3.08
N TRP A 56 17.74 3.37 -2.23
CA TRP A 56 18.12 2.02 -1.87
C TRP A 56 18.11 1.08 -3.09
N THR A 57 17.12 1.22 -3.97
CA THR A 57 17.08 0.47 -5.24
C THR A 57 18.31 0.73 -6.12
N GLN A 58 18.80 1.96 -6.18
CA GLN A 58 20.07 2.27 -6.88
C GLN A 58 21.25 1.55 -6.23
N THR A 59 21.38 1.64 -4.90
CA THR A 59 22.43 0.96 -4.15
C THR A 59 22.37 -0.57 -4.32
N LEU A 60 21.16 -1.14 -4.28
CA LEU A 60 20.92 -2.56 -4.53
C LEU A 60 21.36 -2.96 -5.95
N TRP A 61 21.02 -2.15 -6.95
CA TRP A 61 21.43 -2.42 -8.34
C TRP A 61 22.93 -2.33 -8.55
N GLU A 62 23.60 -1.38 -7.93
CA GLU A 62 25.06 -1.25 -7.93
C GLU A 62 25.71 -2.45 -7.24
N GLY A 63 25.17 -2.89 -6.11
CA GLY A 63 25.62 -4.11 -5.42
C GLY A 63 25.50 -5.35 -6.30
N ILE A 64 24.37 -5.54 -6.98
CA ILE A 64 24.16 -6.67 -7.91
C ILE A 64 25.19 -6.62 -9.04
N LYS A 65 25.41 -5.46 -9.67
CA LYS A 65 26.36 -5.31 -10.78
C LYS A 65 27.81 -5.57 -10.37
N SER A 66 28.19 -5.20 -9.14
CA SER A 66 29.55 -5.41 -8.61
C SER A 66 29.76 -6.77 -7.95
N GLY A 67 28.74 -7.63 -7.91
CA GLY A 67 28.80 -8.95 -7.26
C GLY A 67 28.72 -8.91 -5.73
N HIS A 68 28.33 -7.77 -5.15
CA HIS A 68 28.15 -7.60 -3.70
C HIS A 68 26.64 -7.60 -3.37
N PHE A 69 26.07 -8.78 -3.27
CA PHE A 69 24.64 -8.95 -2.96
C PHE A 69 24.45 -9.88 -1.75
N PRO A 70 23.64 -9.50 -0.77
CA PRO A 70 23.00 -8.19 -0.58
C PRO A 70 23.99 -7.10 -0.17
N PRO A 71 23.77 -5.82 -0.57
CA PRO A 71 24.62 -4.72 -0.14
C PRO A 71 24.41 -4.39 1.34
N GLN A 72 25.41 -3.79 1.98
CA GLN A 72 25.33 -3.34 3.37
C GLN A 72 24.52 -2.04 3.48
N PHE A 73 23.90 -1.84 4.64
CA PHE A 73 23.18 -0.61 5.00
C PHE A 73 23.80 0.03 6.25
N PRO A 74 24.79 0.91 6.11
CA PRO A 74 25.51 1.47 7.26
C PRO A 74 24.91 2.76 7.83
N TRP A 75 23.90 3.34 7.19
CA TRP A 75 23.45 4.72 7.41
C TRP A 75 22.72 4.99 8.73
N LEU A 76 22.23 3.95 9.41
CA LEU A 76 21.54 4.04 10.70
C LEU A 76 22.23 3.16 11.76
N PRO A 77 23.47 3.49 12.18
CA PRO A 77 24.30 2.60 12.98
C PRO A 77 23.77 2.33 14.39
N LEU A 78 22.93 3.21 14.94
CA LEU A 78 22.38 3.09 16.30
C LEU A 78 21.06 2.33 16.36
N THR A 79 20.57 1.83 15.23
CA THR A 79 19.24 1.17 15.11
C THR A 79 19.37 -0.33 14.85
N THR A 80 18.27 -1.06 14.84
CA THR A 80 18.22 -2.48 14.45
C THR A 80 18.49 -2.70 12.95
N ILE A 81 18.37 -1.67 12.12
CA ILE A 81 18.67 -1.70 10.69
C ILE A 81 20.07 -1.13 10.38
N ASN A 82 21.06 -1.54 11.13
CA ASN A 82 22.48 -1.17 10.94
C ASN A 82 23.18 -2.11 9.95
N SER A 83 24.46 -1.85 9.67
CA SER A 83 25.25 -2.61 8.67
C SER A 83 25.34 -4.12 8.88
N LYS A 84 25.12 -4.61 10.11
CA LYS A 84 25.20 -6.05 10.46
C LYS A 84 23.84 -6.73 10.45
N ASP A 85 22.81 -6.03 10.90
CA ASP A 85 21.50 -6.61 11.20
C ASP A 85 20.44 -6.21 10.15
N TYR A 86 20.82 -5.36 9.16
CA TYR A 86 19.90 -4.87 8.14
C TYR A 86 19.23 -5.99 7.36
N VAL A 87 17.94 -5.84 7.17
CA VAL A 87 17.08 -6.70 6.34
C VAL A 87 16.27 -5.85 5.39
N ASP A 88 16.41 -6.10 4.10
CA ASP A 88 15.49 -5.54 3.12
C ASP A 88 14.21 -6.36 3.07
N HIS A 89 13.23 -5.97 3.86
CA HIS A 89 11.92 -6.63 3.93
C HIS A 89 11.00 -6.30 2.72
N HIS A 90 11.48 -5.44 1.82
CA HIS A 90 10.85 -5.10 0.55
C HIS A 90 11.71 -5.52 -0.67
N LEU A 91 12.58 -6.53 -0.52
CA LEU A 91 13.60 -6.89 -1.50
C LEU A 91 13.07 -7.00 -2.94
N LEU A 92 12.01 -7.77 -3.18
CA LEU A 92 11.46 -7.89 -4.54
C LEU A 92 10.77 -6.62 -5.02
N PHE A 93 10.19 -5.81 -4.14
CA PHE A 93 9.69 -4.49 -4.52
C PHE A 93 10.83 -3.63 -5.07
N HIS A 94 11.98 -3.57 -4.39
CA HIS A 94 13.15 -2.84 -4.87
C HIS A 94 13.69 -3.45 -6.18
N ILE A 95 13.71 -4.77 -6.32
CA ILE A 95 14.10 -5.42 -7.60
C ILE A 95 13.15 -5.02 -8.74
N PHE A 96 11.83 -4.98 -8.50
CA PHE A 96 10.86 -4.51 -9.50
C PHE A 96 11.03 -3.01 -9.82
N GLN A 97 11.60 -2.25 -8.93
CA GLN A 97 11.85 -0.83 -9.10
C GLN A 97 13.14 -0.53 -9.87
N ILE A 98 14.08 -1.49 -10.02
CA ILE A 98 15.39 -1.31 -10.71
C ILE A 98 15.26 -0.64 -12.09
N PRO A 99 14.36 -1.06 -13.00
CA PRO A 99 14.25 -0.44 -14.33
C PRO A 99 13.95 1.06 -14.27
N PHE A 100 13.28 1.51 -13.21
CA PHE A 100 12.90 2.91 -12.99
C PHE A 100 14.01 3.67 -12.27
N ALA A 101 14.70 3.03 -11.32
CA ALA A 101 15.83 3.61 -10.61
C ALA A 101 17.07 3.81 -11.50
N ALA A 102 17.20 3.01 -12.57
CA ALA A 102 18.25 3.14 -13.58
C ALA A 102 18.02 4.31 -14.57
N SER A 103 16.88 5.00 -14.47
CA SER A 103 16.59 6.21 -15.26
C SER A 103 17.58 7.33 -14.95
N PRO A 104 17.92 8.20 -15.92
CA PRO A 104 18.71 9.42 -15.67
C PRO A 104 18.11 10.35 -14.60
N ASP A 105 16.79 10.35 -14.46
CA ASP A 105 16.08 11.00 -13.34
C ASP A 105 15.38 9.92 -12.50
N PRO A 106 16.00 9.47 -11.37
CA PRO A 106 15.43 8.45 -10.50
C PRO A 106 14.10 8.90 -9.88
N ARG A 107 13.94 10.20 -9.62
CA ARG A 107 12.68 10.78 -9.13
C ARG A 107 11.55 10.54 -10.11
N LEU A 108 11.76 10.86 -11.37
CA LEU A 108 10.78 10.61 -12.43
C LEU A 108 10.49 9.10 -12.56
N GLY A 109 11.53 8.29 -12.48
CA GLY A 109 11.42 6.83 -12.46
C GLY A 109 10.50 6.34 -11.33
N ALA A 110 10.74 6.78 -10.09
CA ALA A 110 9.91 6.44 -8.94
C ALA A 110 8.43 6.83 -9.13
N LYS A 111 8.17 8.02 -9.67
CA LYS A 111 6.80 8.50 -9.96
C LYS A 111 6.09 7.63 -11.01
N ILE A 112 6.79 7.26 -12.08
CA ILE A 112 6.25 6.38 -13.13
C ILE A 112 5.97 4.99 -12.55
N ALA A 113 6.91 4.44 -11.76
CA ALA A 113 6.73 3.16 -11.09
C ALA A 113 5.50 3.15 -10.18
N SER A 114 5.33 4.18 -9.34
CA SER A 114 4.19 4.30 -8.41
C SER A 114 2.87 4.39 -9.16
N ALA A 115 2.78 5.23 -10.20
CA ALA A 115 1.58 5.32 -11.04
C ALA A 115 1.23 3.98 -11.70
N LEU A 116 2.25 3.25 -12.18
CA LEU A 116 2.07 1.93 -12.78
C LEU A 116 1.60 0.90 -11.75
N PHE A 117 2.28 0.79 -10.60
CA PHE A 117 1.98 -0.23 -9.60
C PHE A 117 0.61 0.00 -8.95
N GLY A 118 0.27 1.25 -8.61
CA GLY A 118 -1.07 1.61 -8.12
C GLY A 118 -2.16 1.31 -9.16
N SER A 119 -1.91 1.62 -10.44
CA SER A 119 -2.84 1.26 -11.52
C SER A 119 -3.04 -0.26 -11.62
N LEU A 120 -1.95 -1.05 -11.57
CA LEU A 120 -2.02 -2.52 -11.63
C LEU A 120 -2.80 -3.11 -10.45
N ALA A 121 -2.71 -2.52 -9.25
CA ALA A 121 -3.48 -2.97 -8.09
C ALA A 121 -4.98 -2.82 -8.32
N VAL A 122 -5.45 -1.65 -8.77
CA VAL A 122 -6.87 -1.42 -9.09
C VAL A 122 -7.31 -2.29 -10.27
N LEU A 123 -6.48 -2.38 -11.32
CA LEU A 123 -6.78 -3.19 -12.50
C LEU A 123 -6.82 -4.70 -12.20
N SER A 124 -6.07 -5.18 -11.21
CA SER A 124 -6.16 -6.58 -10.77
C SER A 124 -7.54 -6.89 -10.18
N CYS A 125 -8.09 -6.01 -9.35
CA CYS A 125 -9.45 -6.11 -8.82
C CYS A 125 -10.50 -6.05 -9.94
N TYR A 126 -10.34 -5.10 -10.86
CA TYR A 126 -11.22 -4.96 -12.01
C TYR A 126 -11.17 -6.19 -12.94
N TRP A 127 -9.97 -6.71 -13.20
CA TRP A 127 -9.78 -7.96 -13.95
C TRP A 127 -10.51 -9.14 -13.30
N LEU A 128 -10.49 -9.24 -11.97
CA LEU A 128 -11.20 -10.31 -11.25
C LEU A 128 -12.70 -10.24 -11.50
N LEU A 129 -13.30 -9.06 -11.46
CA LEU A 129 -14.71 -8.84 -11.76
C LEU A 129 -15.07 -9.25 -13.20
N LEU A 130 -14.26 -8.82 -14.18
CA LEU A 130 -14.43 -9.20 -15.59
C LEU A 130 -14.25 -10.72 -15.80
N ARG A 131 -13.24 -11.31 -15.16
CA ARG A 131 -12.91 -12.75 -15.29
C ARG A 131 -14.03 -13.63 -14.77
N TYR A 132 -14.69 -13.21 -13.70
CA TYR A 132 -15.81 -13.92 -13.11
C TYR A 132 -17.18 -13.41 -13.60
N ARG A 133 -17.19 -12.62 -14.67
CA ARG A 133 -18.40 -12.17 -15.37
C ARG A 133 -19.38 -11.42 -14.46
N VAL A 134 -18.86 -10.60 -13.54
CA VAL A 134 -19.73 -9.68 -12.78
C VAL A 134 -20.27 -8.63 -13.76
N ARG A 135 -21.59 -8.53 -13.83
CA ARG A 135 -22.27 -7.64 -14.79
C ARG A 135 -22.00 -6.18 -14.46
N TYR A 136 -21.97 -5.30 -15.48
CA TYR A 136 -21.67 -3.87 -15.34
C TYR A 136 -20.28 -3.57 -14.79
N ALA A 137 -19.27 -4.27 -15.30
CA ALA A 137 -17.90 -4.21 -14.80
C ALA A 137 -17.33 -2.77 -14.76
N LEU A 138 -17.68 -1.90 -15.73
CA LEU A 138 -17.27 -0.48 -15.72
C LEU A 138 -17.86 0.31 -14.54
N VAL A 139 -19.07 -0.01 -14.08
CA VAL A 139 -19.65 0.63 -12.89
C VAL A 139 -18.88 0.23 -11.64
N TRP A 140 -18.49 -1.05 -11.56
CA TRP A 140 -17.61 -1.52 -10.48
C TRP A 140 -16.22 -0.92 -10.53
N LEU A 141 -15.69 -0.62 -11.73
CA LEU A 141 -14.44 0.11 -11.85
C LEU A 141 -14.56 1.53 -11.27
N ILE A 142 -15.65 2.24 -11.57
CA ILE A 142 -15.92 3.54 -10.95
C ILE A 142 -16.03 3.39 -9.42
N ALA A 143 -16.71 2.35 -8.93
CA ALA A 143 -16.78 2.06 -7.49
C ALA A 143 -15.41 1.81 -6.88
N LEU A 144 -14.50 1.06 -7.54
CA LEU A 144 -13.12 0.84 -7.09
C LEU A 144 -12.34 2.16 -7.00
N LEU A 145 -12.50 3.07 -7.95
CA LEU A 145 -11.84 4.38 -7.93
C LEU A 145 -12.50 5.35 -6.95
N ALA A 146 -13.79 5.15 -6.63
CA ALA A 146 -14.55 5.97 -5.70
C ALA A 146 -14.54 5.44 -4.26
N CYS A 147 -13.96 4.26 -3.99
CA CYS A 147 -14.19 3.55 -2.73
C CYS A 147 -13.66 4.29 -1.49
N SER A 148 -12.52 5.00 -1.62
CA SER A 148 -11.91 5.72 -0.50
C SER A 148 -10.83 6.69 -1.00
N ALA A 149 -10.79 7.91 -0.45
CA ALA A 149 -9.72 8.87 -0.72
C ALA A 149 -8.37 8.39 -0.14
N PRO A 150 -8.28 7.91 1.13
CA PRO A 150 -7.06 7.30 1.64
C PRO A 150 -6.54 6.13 0.80
N PHE A 151 -7.41 5.30 0.24
CA PHE A 151 -6.99 4.24 -0.66
C PHE A 151 -6.29 4.79 -1.92
N LEU A 152 -6.89 5.78 -2.59
CA LEU A 152 -6.27 6.41 -3.75
C LEU A 152 -4.94 7.06 -3.41
N PHE A 153 -4.87 7.76 -2.26
CA PHE A 153 -3.65 8.40 -1.77
C PHE A 153 -2.55 7.36 -1.55
N ARG A 154 -2.83 6.33 -0.77
CA ARG A 154 -1.85 5.30 -0.39
C ARG A 154 -1.40 4.43 -1.57
N MET A 155 -2.27 4.20 -2.56
CA MET A 155 -1.88 3.53 -3.81
C MET A 155 -0.98 4.39 -4.72
N ASN A 156 -0.93 5.71 -4.50
CA ASN A 156 0.01 6.61 -5.17
C ASN A 156 1.37 6.70 -4.46
N MET A 157 1.53 6.22 -3.23
CA MET A 157 2.81 6.22 -2.55
C MET A 157 3.82 5.31 -3.27
N ALA A 158 5.09 5.71 -3.29
CA ALA A 158 6.17 4.94 -3.89
C ALA A 158 6.60 3.78 -2.98
N LYS A 159 5.66 2.90 -2.62
CA LYS A 159 5.79 1.81 -1.64
C LYS A 159 5.25 0.48 -2.18
N ALA A 160 5.47 -0.61 -1.42
CA ALA A 160 5.10 -1.98 -1.79
C ALA A 160 3.59 -2.36 -1.72
N PRO A 161 2.67 -1.69 -0.97
CA PRO A 161 1.28 -2.10 -0.82
C PRO A 161 0.52 -2.46 -2.10
N PRO A 162 0.70 -1.80 -3.26
CA PRO A 162 0.06 -2.20 -4.51
C PRO A 162 0.29 -3.66 -4.88
N PHE A 163 1.49 -4.21 -4.62
CA PHE A 163 1.82 -5.61 -4.89
C PHE A 163 1.05 -6.57 -3.99
N ALA A 164 0.80 -6.20 -2.73
CA ALA A 164 -0.01 -7.03 -1.83
C ALA A 164 -1.42 -7.25 -2.38
N ILE A 165 -2.07 -6.21 -2.91
CA ILE A 165 -3.38 -6.33 -3.57
C ILE A 165 -3.29 -7.25 -4.78
N ILE A 166 -2.28 -7.08 -5.65
CA ILE A 166 -2.08 -7.90 -6.84
C ILE A 166 -1.91 -9.38 -6.44
N PHE A 167 -1.07 -9.68 -5.46
CA PHE A 167 -0.84 -11.07 -5.01
C PHE A 167 -2.07 -11.67 -4.36
N LEU A 168 -2.82 -10.91 -3.55
CA LEU A 168 -4.08 -11.38 -2.99
C LEU A 168 -5.10 -11.67 -4.09
N VAL A 169 -5.23 -10.83 -5.12
CA VAL A 169 -6.15 -11.08 -6.24
C VAL A 169 -5.74 -12.29 -7.06
N ILE A 170 -4.43 -12.50 -7.30
CA ILE A 170 -3.92 -13.71 -7.95
C ILE A 170 -4.25 -14.95 -7.11
N ALA A 171 -4.03 -14.90 -5.79
CA ALA A 171 -4.36 -15.99 -4.89
C ALA A 171 -5.87 -16.30 -4.89
N ILE A 172 -6.73 -15.28 -4.86
CA ILE A 172 -8.18 -15.43 -4.95
C ILE A 172 -8.58 -16.12 -6.26
N HIS A 173 -7.96 -15.72 -7.36
CA HIS A 173 -8.18 -16.41 -8.63
C HIS A 173 -7.79 -17.89 -8.56
N LEU A 174 -6.64 -18.22 -7.96
CA LEU A 174 -6.18 -19.59 -7.78
C LEU A 174 -7.11 -20.39 -6.84
N PHE A 175 -7.61 -19.78 -5.76
CA PHE A 175 -8.62 -20.37 -4.88
C PHE A 175 -9.89 -20.72 -5.66
N PHE A 176 -10.40 -19.80 -6.45
CA PHE A 176 -11.62 -19.97 -7.24
C PHE A 176 -11.46 -21.04 -8.35
N GLN A 177 -10.24 -21.16 -8.90
CA GLN A 177 -9.90 -22.23 -9.85
C GLN A 177 -9.54 -23.56 -9.16
N ARG A 178 -9.45 -23.59 -7.82
CA ARG A 178 -8.98 -24.75 -7.01
C ARG A 178 -7.61 -25.26 -7.44
N LYS A 179 -6.76 -24.38 -7.94
CA LYS A 179 -5.38 -24.63 -8.31
C LYS A 179 -4.46 -24.18 -7.19
N TYR A 180 -4.15 -25.07 -6.25
CA TYR A 180 -3.48 -24.67 -4.99
C TYR A 180 -1.96 -24.72 -5.07
N TRP A 181 -1.35 -25.56 -5.91
CA TRP A 181 0.11 -25.66 -5.99
C TRP A 181 0.81 -24.34 -6.37
N PRO A 182 0.25 -23.42 -7.23
CA PRO A 182 0.92 -22.18 -7.56
C PRO A 182 0.90 -21.16 -6.41
N LEU A 183 0.11 -21.42 -5.34
CA LEU A 183 0.12 -20.61 -4.13
C LEU A 183 1.47 -20.68 -3.41
N LEU A 184 2.20 -21.79 -3.52
CA LEU A 184 3.51 -21.93 -2.89
C LEU A 184 4.52 -20.92 -3.46
N PRO A 185 4.84 -20.88 -4.75
CA PRO A 185 5.75 -19.85 -5.29
C PRO A 185 5.18 -18.43 -5.14
N LEU A 186 3.87 -18.24 -5.21
CA LEU A 186 3.25 -16.93 -4.97
C LEU A 186 3.52 -16.45 -3.54
N ALA A 187 3.41 -17.33 -2.54
CA ALA A 187 3.69 -16.99 -1.14
C ALA A 187 5.17 -16.67 -0.90
N VAL A 188 6.10 -17.40 -1.56
CA VAL A 188 7.55 -17.05 -1.55
C VAL A 188 7.77 -15.63 -2.08
N VAL A 189 7.23 -15.32 -3.25
CA VAL A 189 7.35 -14.01 -3.88
C VAL A 189 6.75 -12.91 -3.00
N PHE A 190 5.57 -13.16 -2.41
CA PHE A 190 4.93 -12.18 -1.53
C PHE A 190 5.76 -11.92 -0.28
N THR A 191 6.30 -12.96 0.38
CA THR A 191 7.16 -12.86 1.57
C THR A 191 8.41 -12.01 1.31
N TRP A 192 8.97 -12.05 0.09
CA TRP A 192 10.12 -11.23 -0.29
C TRP A 192 9.75 -9.81 -0.74
N THR A 193 8.47 -9.55 -0.99
CA THR A 193 8.02 -8.25 -1.50
C THR A 193 7.52 -7.34 -0.39
N TYR A 194 6.84 -7.90 0.64
CA TYR A 194 6.15 -7.07 1.62
C TYR A 194 5.75 -7.84 2.89
N ASP A 195 5.90 -7.20 4.05
CA ASP A 195 5.65 -7.78 5.38
C ASP A 195 4.23 -8.30 5.60
N LEU A 196 3.23 -7.67 4.96
CA LEU A 196 1.84 -8.10 5.11
C LEU A 196 1.49 -9.34 4.27
N PHE A 197 2.47 -10.16 3.90
CA PHE A 197 2.23 -11.49 3.32
C PHE A 197 1.34 -12.38 4.21
N VAL A 198 1.26 -12.09 5.51
CA VAL A 198 0.35 -12.75 6.46
C VAL A 198 -1.12 -12.65 6.04
N LEU A 199 -1.52 -11.62 5.29
CA LEU A 199 -2.85 -11.49 4.71
C LEU A 199 -3.19 -12.64 3.75
N LEU A 200 -2.19 -13.24 3.12
CA LEU A 200 -2.39 -14.40 2.25
C LEU A 200 -2.77 -15.66 3.07
N ILE A 201 -2.20 -15.81 4.27
CA ILE A 201 -2.58 -16.88 5.21
C ILE A 201 -4.02 -16.68 5.64
N LEU A 202 -4.39 -15.46 6.02
CA LEU A 202 -5.76 -15.11 6.39
C LEU A 202 -6.75 -15.42 5.25
N ALA A 203 -6.41 -15.05 4.02
CA ALA A 203 -7.22 -15.34 2.84
C ALA A 203 -7.36 -16.87 2.61
N ALA A 204 -6.30 -17.64 2.79
CA ALA A 204 -6.35 -19.11 2.67
C ALA A 204 -7.25 -19.75 3.75
N VAL A 205 -7.21 -19.23 4.99
CA VAL A 205 -8.12 -19.63 6.07
C VAL A 205 -9.58 -19.38 5.67
N PHE A 206 -9.90 -18.16 5.24
CA PHE A 206 -11.26 -17.80 4.86
C PHE A 206 -11.76 -18.59 3.64
N TRP A 207 -10.88 -18.91 2.70
CA TRP A 207 -11.23 -19.80 1.60
C TRP A 207 -11.57 -21.21 2.09
N SER A 208 -10.76 -21.79 2.98
CA SER A 208 -11.00 -23.12 3.57
C SER A 208 -12.30 -23.15 4.38
N VAL A 209 -12.60 -22.08 5.13
CA VAL A 209 -13.86 -21.92 5.87
C VAL A 209 -15.05 -21.81 4.90
N SER A 210 -14.92 -21.05 3.82
CA SER A 210 -15.98 -20.92 2.80
C SER A 210 -16.33 -22.26 2.18
N ILE A 211 -15.34 -23.10 1.88
CA ILE A 211 -15.55 -24.45 1.38
C ILE A 211 -16.21 -25.33 2.47
N ALA A 212 -15.77 -25.22 3.73
CA ALA A 212 -16.36 -25.99 4.82
C ALA A 212 -17.85 -25.67 5.03
N ILE A 213 -18.23 -24.40 4.89
CA ILE A 213 -19.63 -23.98 5.00
C ILE A 213 -20.47 -24.48 3.82
N THR A 214 -19.97 -24.37 2.58
CA THR A 214 -20.74 -24.65 1.37
C THR A 214 -20.73 -26.13 1.00
N GLU A 215 -19.60 -26.81 1.16
CA GLU A 215 -19.41 -28.19 0.71
C GLU A 215 -19.37 -29.21 1.85
N LYS A 216 -19.48 -28.75 3.11
CA LYS A 216 -19.42 -29.60 4.31
C LYS A 216 -18.15 -30.44 4.40
N ARG A 217 -17.04 -29.96 3.77
CA ARG A 217 -15.71 -30.57 3.84
C ARG A 217 -14.66 -29.49 4.07
N PHE A 218 -13.67 -29.76 4.87
CA PHE A 218 -12.55 -28.85 5.09
C PHE A 218 -11.48 -29.03 4.00
N GLU A 219 -11.17 -27.97 3.27
CA GLU A 219 -10.13 -27.96 2.24
C GLU A 219 -8.84 -27.37 2.83
N TRP A 220 -7.92 -28.21 3.24
CA TRP A 220 -6.68 -27.82 3.92
C TRP A 220 -5.53 -27.47 2.97
N ARG A 221 -5.58 -27.89 1.69
CA ARG A 221 -4.50 -27.73 0.71
C ARG A 221 -4.07 -26.28 0.51
N PRO A 222 -4.97 -25.28 0.38
CA PRO A 222 -4.54 -23.89 0.23
C PRO A 222 -3.72 -23.41 1.43
N LEU A 223 -4.07 -23.79 2.65
CA LEU A 223 -3.32 -23.45 3.85
C LEU A 223 -1.91 -24.03 3.82
N VAL A 224 -1.77 -25.31 3.48
CA VAL A 224 -0.45 -25.97 3.43
C VAL A 224 0.45 -25.32 2.39
N TYR A 225 -0.05 -25.07 1.17
CA TYR A 225 0.77 -24.44 0.13
C TYR A 225 1.17 -22.99 0.49
N VAL A 226 0.26 -22.21 1.08
CA VAL A 226 0.55 -20.84 1.49
C VAL A 226 1.55 -20.83 2.65
N ILE A 227 1.31 -21.60 3.71
CA ILE A 227 2.20 -21.65 4.88
C ILE A 227 3.59 -22.18 4.48
N ALA A 228 3.64 -23.27 3.71
CA ALA A 228 4.90 -23.82 3.21
C ALA A 228 5.66 -22.81 2.33
N GLY A 229 4.95 -22.06 1.49
CA GLY A 229 5.55 -21.01 0.68
C GLY A 229 6.07 -19.84 1.52
N CYS A 230 5.33 -19.38 2.53
CA CYS A 230 5.81 -18.34 3.45
C CYS A 230 7.04 -18.80 4.24
N VAL A 231 7.01 -20.02 4.81
CA VAL A 231 8.16 -20.58 5.53
C VAL A 231 9.37 -20.73 4.61
N LEU A 232 9.17 -21.28 3.42
CA LEU A 232 10.24 -21.39 2.42
C LEU A 232 10.78 -20.01 2.03
N GLY A 233 9.91 -19.03 1.81
CA GLY A 233 10.30 -17.65 1.51
C GLY A 233 11.13 -17.02 2.60
N LEU A 234 10.80 -17.26 3.87
CA LEU A 234 11.60 -16.78 5.01
C LEU A 234 12.96 -17.47 5.08
N ILE A 235 13.04 -18.78 4.87
CA ILE A 235 14.29 -19.55 4.99
C ILE A 235 15.25 -19.28 3.83
N VAL A 236 14.75 -19.19 2.59
CA VAL A 236 15.60 -18.94 1.41
C VAL A 236 15.90 -17.45 1.18
N ASN A 237 15.42 -16.57 2.06
CA ASN A 237 15.69 -15.15 1.99
C ASN A 237 17.19 -14.88 2.14
N PRO A 238 17.81 -14.00 1.32
CA PRO A 238 19.23 -13.65 1.45
C PRO A 238 19.64 -13.09 2.82
N TYR A 239 18.67 -12.58 3.58
CA TYR A 239 18.88 -12.03 4.94
C TYR A 239 18.55 -13.02 6.07
N PHE A 240 18.35 -14.30 5.76
CA PHE A 240 18.12 -15.31 6.80
C PHE A 240 19.38 -15.49 7.69
N PRO A 241 19.27 -15.57 9.04
CA PRO A 241 18.04 -15.60 9.86
C PRO A 241 17.54 -14.24 10.37
N HIS A 242 18.23 -13.12 10.08
CA HIS A 242 17.88 -11.77 10.60
C HIS A 242 16.46 -11.32 10.19
N ASN A 243 15.98 -11.77 9.02
CA ASN A 243 14.62 -11.51 8.57
C ASN A 243 13.53 -12.09 9.51
N LEU A 244 13.81 -13.18 10.22
CA LEU A 244 12.89 -13.73 11.22
C LEU A 244 12.82 -12.85 12.46
N GLN A 245 13.98 -12.34 12.91
CA GLN A 245 14.05 -11.43 14.04
C GLN A 245 13.26 -10.15 13.73
N LEU A 246 13.54 -9.51 12.59
CA LEU A 246 12.84 -8.30 12.17
C LEU A 246 11.32 -8.53 12.05
N LEU A 247 10.87 -9.67 11.51
CA LEU A 247 9.45 -10.01 11.43
C LEU A 247 8.79 -10.06 12.81
N VAL A 248 9.45 -10.69 13.79
CA VAL A 248 8.92 -10.80 15.16
C VAL A 248 8.86 -9.41 15.83
N GLU A 249 9.90 -8.61 15.69
CA GLU A 249 9.98 -7.24 16.20
C GLU A 249 8.87 -6.37 15.60
N HIS A 250 8.73 -6.35 14.27
CA HIS A 250 7.65 -5.62 13.58
C HIS A 250 6.25 -6.06 14.01
N MET A 251 6.01 -7.36 14.16
CA MET A 251 4.70 -7.85 14.58
C MET A 251 4.39 -7.46 16.02
N LYS A 252 5.38 -7.54 16.91
CA LYS A 252 5.23 -7.16 18.32
C LYS A 252 4.88 -5.68 18.46
N ILE A 253 5.67 -4.79 17.85
CA ILE A 253 5.46 -3.34 17.89
C ILE A 253 4.05 -2.99 17.36
N LYS A 254 3.71 -3.49 16.18
CA LYS A 254 2.47 -3.12 15.48
C LYS A 254 1.20 -3.65 16.15
N LEU A 255 1.27 -4.77 16.86
CA LEU A 255 0.13 -5.30 17.62
C LEU A 255 -0.08 -4.58 18.95
N THR A 256 0.97 -4.02 19.56
CA THR A 256 0.93 -3.38 20.88
C THR A 256 1.09 -1.86 20.81
N ALA A 257 1.00 -1.25 19.64
CA ALA A 257 1.26 0.18 19.40
C ALA A 257 0.45 1.17 20.26
N SER A 258 -0.68 0.74 20.85
CA SER A 258 -1.45 1.57 21.81
C SER A 258 -0.79 1.69 23.18
N ASP A 259 0.17 0.82 23.51
CA ASP A 259 0.78 0.70 24.82
C ASP A 259 2.25 1.17 24.80
N PHE A 260 2.71 1.74 23.68
CA PHE A 260 4.10 2.17 23.52
C PHE A 260 4.34 3.58 24.09
N ASP A 261 5.40 3.71 24.87
CA ASP A 261 5.95 5.01 25.31
C ASP A 261 6.52 5.83 24.13
N THR A 262 6.87 5.16 23.03
CA THR A 262 7.43 5.80 21.82
C THR A 262 6.34 6.02 20.78
N LYS A 263 6.28 7.22 20.20
CA LYS A 263 5.32 7.55 19.13
C LYS A 263 5.65 6.75 17.88
N VAL A 264 4.71 5.91 17.45
CA VAL A 264 4.74 5.25 16.13
C VAL A 264 4.03 6.11 15.09
N GLY A 265 4.26 5.85 13.80
CA GLY A 265 3.59 6.56 12.71
C GLY A 265 2.07 6.61 12.89
N SER A 266 1.46 7.75 12.56
CA SER A 266 0.01 8.02 12.77
C SER A 266 -0.90 6.98 12.09
N GLU A 267 -0.40 6.24 11.13
CA GLU A 267 -1.10 5.17 10.41
C GLU A 267 -1.42 3.93 11.26
N TRP A 268 -0.76 3.76 12.41
CA TRP A 268 -0.98 2.64 13.33
C TRP A 268 -2.04 2.93 14.39
N TYR A 269 -2.55 4.17 14.46
CA TYR A 269 -3.64 4.55 15.34
C TYR A 269 -5.01 4.28 14.70
N PRO A 270 -6.08 4.16 15.50
CA PRO A 270 -7.44 4.00 14.98
C PRO A 270 -7.93 5.28 14.28
N TYR A 271 -8.87 5.10 13.37
CA TYR A 271 -9.63 6.22 12.82
C TYR A 271 -10.56 6.83 13.87
N ASP A 272 -10.76 8.16 13.81
CA ASP A 272 -12.00 8.75 14.30
C ASP A 272 -13.20 8.22 13.48
N SER A 273 -14.36 8.01 14.13
CA SER A 273 -15.52 7.41 13.49
C SER A 273 -16.05 8.22 12.31
N TRP A 274 -16.03 9.55 12.40
CA TRP A 274 -16.49 10.42 11.33
C TRP A 274 -15.46 10.52 10.21
N GLU A 275 -14.19 10.55 10.54
CA GLU A 275 -13.09 10.46 9.57
C GLU A 275 -13.19 9.15 8.76
N PHE A 276 -13.39 8.02 9.43
CA PHE A 276 -13.54 6.72 8.79
C PHE A 276 -14.72 6.70 7.80
N LEU A 277 -15.91 7.15 8.27
CA LEU A 277 -17.11 7.18 7.43
C LEU A 277 -17.00 8.17 6.27
N GLY A 278 -16.46 9.36 6.51
CA GLY A 278 -16.31 10.40 5.48
C GLY A 278 -15.32 10.00 4.39
N ASN A 279 -14.16 9.50 4.79
CA ASN A 279 -13.08 9.13 3.87
C ASN A 279 -13.35 7.85 3.09
N SER A 280 -14.24 6.97 3.58
CA SER A 280 -14.51 5.65 3.00
C SER A 280 -16.00 5.36 2.81
N ALA A 281 -16.82 6.39 2.59
CA ALA A 281 -18.28 6.28 2.48
C ALA A 281 -18.73 5.23 1.45
N VAL A 282 -18.12 5.23 0.26
CA VAL A 282 -18.47 4.27 -0.81
C VAL A 282 -18.08 2.84 -0.41
N ALA A 283 -16.95 2.64 0.29
CA ALA A 283 -16.58 1.32 0.80
C ALA A 283 -17.56 0.84 1.89
N CYS A 284 -18.01 1.73 2.78
CA CYS A 284 -19.04 1.42 3.79
C CYS A 284 -20.37 1.05 3.12
N ILE A 285 -20.80 1.82 2.10
CA ILE A 285 -22.00 1.52 1.31
C ILE A 285 -21.83 0.18 0.58
N ALA A 286 -20.66 -0.09 0.00
CA ALA A 286 -20.39 -1.37 -0.66
C ALA A 286 -20.49 -2.55 0.33
N MET A 287 -19.99 -2.42 1.56
CA MET A 287 -20.19 -3.43 2.61
C MET A 287 -21.66 -3.65 2.91
N LEU A 288 -22.42 -2.58 3.11
CA LEU A 288 -23.87 -2.66 3.36
C LEU A 288 -24.60 -3.34 2.20
N VAL A 289 -24.32 -2.94 0.97
CA VAL A 289 -24.89 -3.53 -0.25
C VAL A 289 -24.48 -5.01 -0.37
N GLY A 290 -23.23 -5.34 -0.04
CA GLY A 290 -22.74 -6.72 0.01
C GLY A 290 -23.51 -7.58 1.01
N TYR A 291 -23.77 -7.07 2.22
CA TYR A 291 -24.55 -7.78 3.24
C TYR A 291 -26.02 -7.94 2.83
N LEU A 292 -26.65 -6.91 2.27
CA LEU A 292 -28.04 -6.96 1.83
C LEU A 292 -28.25 -7.87 0.61
N GLY A 293 -27.28 -7.88 -0.30
CA GLY A 293 -27.28 -8.73 -1.50
C GLY A 293 -26.79 -10.17 -1.26
N PHE A 294 -26.36 -10.48 -0.04
CA PHE A 294 -25.79 -11.79 0.29
C PHE A 294 -26.85 -12.88 0.32
N GLU A 295 -26.70 -13.86 -0.58
CA GLU A 295 -27.58 -15.02 -0.65
C GLU A 295 -26.74 -16.32 -0.54
N PRO A 296 -26.80 -17.04 0.61
CA PRO A 296 -26.00 -18.23 0.84
C PRO A 296 -26.47 -19.49 0.11
N SER A 297 -27.60 -19.43 -0.59
CA SER A 297 -28.31 -20.61 -1.13
C SER A 297 -27.72 -21.18 -2.44
N GLU A 298 -26.80 -20.53 -3.10
CA GLU A 298 -26.17 -21.05 -4.32
C GLU A 298 -25.10 -22.11 -4.01
N ARG A 299 -25.47 -23.38 -4.02
CA ARG A 299 -24.61 -24.52 -3.65
C ARG A 299 -23.25 -24.60 -4.36
N ARG A 300 -23.10 -24.10 -5.58
CA ARG A 300 -21.83 -24.19 -6.35
C ARG A 300 -21.05 -22.88 -6.43
N ARG A 301 -21.65 -21.73 -6.10
CA ARG A 301 -21.00 -20.42 -6.18
C ARG A 301 -21.06 -19.62 -4.88
N GLY A 302 -21.76 -20.13 -3.88
CA GLY A 302 -21.91 -19.51 -2.56
C GLY A 302 -20.58 -19.34 -1.84
N GLN A 303 -19.54 -20.12 -2.18
CA GLN A 303 -18.22 -19.96 -1.61
C GLN A 303 -17.56 -18.61 -1.94
N TYR A 304 -17.86 -17.98 -3.08
CA TYR A 304 -17.26 -16.69 -3.45
C TYR A 304 -17.76 -15.54 -2.59
N PRO A 305 -19.09 -15.31 -2.47
CA PRO A 305 -19.59 -14.26 -1.58
C PRO A 305 -19.27 -14.54 -0.11
N ILE A 306 -19.27 -15.82 0.36
CA ILE A 306 -18.87 -16.16 1.74
C ILE A 306 -17.40 -15.80 1.98
N PHE A 307 -16.52 -16.13 1.03
CA PHE A 307 -15.11 -15.77 1.13
C PHE A 307 -14.92 -14.25 1.23
N PHE A 308 -15.56 -13.47 0.35
CA PHE A 308 -15.46 -12.02 0.40
C PHE A 308 -16.14 -11.42 1.63
N LEU A 309 -17.24 -12.00 2.11
CA LEU A 309 -17.87 -11.63 3.38
C LEU A 309 -16.86 -11.69 4.52
N LEU A 310 -16.18 -12.82 4.67
CA LEU A 310 -15.19 -13.03 5.74
C LEU A 310 -13.99 -12.10 5.58
N LEU A 311 -13.42 -12.03 4.37
CA LEU A 311 -12.22 -11.24 4.12
C LEU A 311 -12.50 -9.74 4.26
N ALA A 312 -13.55 -9.21 3.63
CA ALA A 312 -13.86 -7.79 3.66
C ALA A 312 -14.29 -7.34 5.07
N THR A 313 -15.04 -8.17 5.81
CA THR A 313 -15.42 -7.87 7.20
C THR A 313 -14.20 -7.85 8.12
N ALA A 314 -13.29 -8.83 8.00
CA ALA A 314 -12.07 -8.84 8.78
C ALA A 314 -11.20 -7.61 8.49
N LEU A 315 -10.99 -7.28 7.21
CA LEU A 315 -10.25 -6.09 6.81
C LEU A 315 -10.93 -4.79 7.29
N MET A 316 -12.27 -4.71 7.30
CA MET A 316 -13.01 -3.57 7.85
C MET A 316 -12.73 -3.38 9.33
N ILE A 317 -12.80 -4.45 10.12
CA ILE A 317 -12.50 -4.42 11.56
C ILE A 317 -11.04 -4.00 11.79
N MET A 318 -10.12 -4.54 11.00
CA MET A 318 -8.71 -4.14 11.07
C MET A 318 -8.51 -2.67 10.69
N THR A 319 -9.24 -2.14 9.69
CA THR A 319 -9.15 -0.72 9.30
C THR A 319 -9.65 0.19 10.41
N ALA A 320 -10.71 -0.17 11.12
CA ALA A 320 -11.19 0.60 12.27
C ALA A 320 -10.13 0.68 13.39
N ARG A 321 -9.26 -0.32 13.51
CA ARG A 321 -8.18 -0.38 14.52
C ARG A 321 -6.88 0.28 14.04
N TRP A 322 -6.54 0.16 12.74
CA TRP A 322 -5.30 0.66 12.14
C TRP A 322 -5.59 1.36 10.83
N LYS A 323 -5.34 2.67 10.76
CA LYS A 323 -5.54 3.49 9.54
C LYS A 323 -4.84 2.89 8.30
N ARG A 324 -3.69 2.25 8.50
CA ARG A 324 -2.91 1.60 7.42
C ARG A 324 -3.70 0.58 6.62
N ILE A 325 -4.65 -0.14 7.23
CA ILE A 325 -5.44 -1.18 6.54
C ILE A 325 -6.44 -0.58 5.52
N ALA A 326 -6.62 0.75 5.50
CA ALA A 326 -7.32 1.45 4.41
C ALA A 326 -6.66 1.23 3.02
N GLU A 327 -5.45 0.69 2.96
CA GLU A 327 -4.81 0.22 1.73
C GLU A 327 -5.52 -1.01 1.12
N TYR A 328 -6.20 -1.81 1.94
CA TYR A 328 -6.74 -3.12 1.53
C TYR A 328 -8.25 -3.19 1.58
N TRP A 329 -8.86 -2.79 2.68
CA TRP A 329 -10.30 -2.96 2.90
C TRP A 329 -11.18 -2.39 1.78
N PRO A 330 -11.02 -1.13 1.31
CA PRO A 330 -11.98 -0.51 0.39
C PRO A 330 -12.18 -1.27 -0.92
N PRO A 331 -11.14 -1.72 -1.66
CA PRO A 331 -11.34 -2.50 -2.87
C PRO A 331 -11.97 -3.87 -2.59
N PHE A 332 -11.67 -4.51 -1.45
CA PHE A 332 -12.30 -5.79 -1.09
C PHE A 332 -13.76 -5.63 -0.67
N ALA A 333 -14.16 -4.48 -0.12
CA ALA A 333 -15.57 -4.13 0.10
C ALA A 333 -16.35 -4.05 -1.22
N VAL A 334 -15.77 -3.43 -2.24
CA VAL A 334 -16.35 -3.36 -3.59
C VAL A 334 -16.44 -4.74 -4.24
N LEU A 335 -15.40 -5.57 -4.10
CA LEU A 335 -15.42 -6.95 -4.59
C LEU A 335 -16.50 -7.77 -3.87
N PHE A 336 -16.65 -7.61 -2.55
CA PHE A 336 -17.72 -8.26 -1.78
C PHE A 336 -19.09 -7.89 -2.32
N ALA A 337 -19.38 -6.59 -2.51
CA ALA A 337 -20.62 -6.13 -3.10
C ALA A 337 -20.87 -6.74 -4.50
N GLY A 338 -19.83 -6.71 -5.36
CA GLY A 338 -19.91 -7.23 -6.72
C GLY A 338 -20.26 -8.72 -6.79
N PHE A 339 -19.61 -9.53 -5.96
CA PHE A 339 -19.85 -10.96 -5.92
C PHE A 339 -21.15 -11.34 -5.20
N SER A 340 -21.56 -10.57 -4.18
CA SER A 340 -22.85 -10.79 -3.48
C SER A 340 -24.05 -10.41 -4.33
N LEU A 341 -23.97 -9.29 -5.08
CA LEU A 341 -25.05 -8.86 -5.97
C LEU A 341 -25.14 -9.66 -7.27
N ARG A 342 -24.13 -10.47 -7.57
CA ARG A 342 -24.08 -11.20 -8.84
C ARG A 342 -25.35 -11.97 -9.16
N PRO A 343 -25.98 -12.76 -8.26
CA PRO A 343 -27.22 -13.48 -8.53
C PRO A 343 -28.37 -12.53 -8.92
N TRP A 344 -28.46 -11.36 -8.26
CA TRP A 344 -29.47 -10.35 -8.52
C TRP A 344 -29.28 -9.67 -9.89
N LEU A 345 -28.03 -9.44 -10.29
CA LEU A 345 -27.67 -8.81 -11.56
C LEU A 345 -27.76 -9.79 -12.74
N GLU A 346 -27.48 -11.09 -12.51
CA GLU A 346 -27.52 -12.16 -13.52
C GLU A 346 -28.91 -12.79 -13.66
N GLY A 347 -29.89 -12.48 -12.82
CA GLY A 347 -31.26 -13.06 -12.80
C GLY A 347 -32.01 -13.00 -14.14
N TYR A 348 -31.31 -12.51 -15.17
CA TYR A 348 -31.73 -12.42 -16.53
C TYR A 348 -30.60 -12.73 -17.51
N ARG A 349 -30.73 -13.84 -18.26
CA ARG A 349 -29.79 -14.24 -19.33
C ARG A 349 -30.40 -14.02 -20.70
N PRO A 350 -30.21 -12.85 -21.34
CA PRO A 350 -30.90 -12.50 -22.59
C PRO A 350 -30.58 -13.45 -23.76
N TYR A 351 -29.47 -14.24 -23.67
CA TYR A 351 -29.15 -15.21 -24.70
C TYR A 351 -29.85 -16.57 -24.55
N LEU A 352 -30.21 -16.99 -23.31
CA LEU A 352 -31.00 -18.21 -23.11
C LEU A 352 -32.47 -17.98 -23.53
N THR A 353 -32.99 -16.76 -23.36
CA THR A 353 -34.34 -16.41 -23.81
C THR A 353 -34.47 -16.23 -25.32
N ARG A 354 -33.36 -16.23 -26.06
CA ARG A 354 -33.32 -16.23 -27.53
C ARG A 354 -33.30 -17.64 -28.14
N LEU A 355 -33.17 -18.67 -27.32
CA LEU A 355 -33.24 -20.04 -27.77
C LEU A 355 -34.73 -20.43 -27.99
N PRO A 356 -35.03 -21.23 -29.04
CA PRO A 356 -36.36 -21.82 -29.18
C PRO A 356 -36.73 -22.61 -27.93
N ALA A 357 -38.02 -22.59 -27.57
CA ALA A 357 -38.54 -23.27 -26.37
C ALA A 357 -38.18 -24.76 -26.33
N GLU A 358 -38.15 -25.42 -27.48
CA GLU A 358 -37.76 -26.84 -27.65
C GLU A 358 -36.29 -27.08 -27.23
N VAL A 359 -35.38 -26.18 -27.63
CA VAL A 359 -33.96 -26.25 -27.24
C VAL A 359 -33.76 -25.94 -25.75
N LEU A 360 -34.60 -25.08 -25.21
CA LEU A 360 -34.54 -24.74 -23.78
C LEU A 360 -35.02 -25.91 -22.90
N GLU A 361 -36.05 -26.65 -23.35
CA GLU A 361 -36.54 -27.84 -22.68
C GLU A 361 -35.49 -29.00 -22.72
N GLU A 362 -34.80 -29.18 -23.83
CA GLU A 362 -33.71 -30.17 -23.94
C GLU A 362 -32.52 -29.80 -23.05
N LEU A 363 -32.19 -28.53 -22.92
CA LEU A 363 -31.07 -28.06 -22.10
C LEU A 363 -31.43 -27.99 -20.61
N LYS A 364 -32.72 -27.98 -20.24
CA LYS A 364 -33.18 -27.83 -18.85
C LYS A 364 -32.56 -28.83 -17.87
N PRO A 365 -32.47 -30.15 -18.18
CA PRO A 365 -31.83 -31.12 -17.29
C PRO A 365 -30.33 -30.86 -17.09
N PHE A 366 -29.66 -30.33 -18.14
CA PHE A 366 -28.24 -29.96 -18.06
C PHE A 366 -28.03 -28.67 -17.29
N LEU A 367 -28.87 -27.66 -17.50
CA LEU A 367 -28.83 -26.38 -16.81
C LEU A 367 -29.14 -26.55 -15.32
N ASP A 368 -30.14 -27.37 -14.97
CA ASP A 368 -30.47 -27.69 -13.57
C ASP A 368 -29.35 -28.49 -12.89
N ARG A 369 -28.69 -29.40 -13.62
CA ARG A 369 -27.54 -30.19 -13.12
C ARG A 369 -26.32 -29.32 -12.87
N GLU A 370 -26.11 -28.30 -13.68
CA GLU A 370 -25.02 -27.32 -13.55
C GLU A 370 -25.37 -26.14 -12.63
N GLY A 371 -26.60 -26.13 -12.05
CA GLY A 371 -27.07 -25.07 -11.16
C GLY A 371 -27.30 -23.75 -11.88
N PHE A 372 -27.67 -23.79 -13.16
CA PHE A 372 -28.07 -22.60 -13.92
C PHE A 372 -29.59 -22.45 -13.82
N PRO A 373 -30.12 -21.32 -13.27
CA PRO A 373 -31.56 -21.09 -13.25
C PRO A 373 -32.06 -21.01 -14.69
N VAL A 374 -33.08 -21.82 -15.02
CA VAL A 374 -33.78 -21.74 -16.29
C VAL A 374 -34.72 -20.54 -16.22
N PRO A 375 -34.64 -19.60 -17.16
CA PRO A 375 -35.55 -18.44 -17.15
C PRO A 375 -36.98 -18.89 -17.36
N VAL A 376 -37.83 -18.67 -16.38
CA VAL A 376 -39.27 -19.08 -16.42
C VAL A 376 -40.16 -18.05 -17.13
N GLU A 377 -39.67 -16.84 -17.37
CA GLU A 377 -40.49 -15.76 -17.96
C GLU A 377 -39.76 -14.95 -19.04
N LYS A 378 -40.51 -14.51 -20.06
CA LYS A 378 -40.02 -13.50 -21.02
C LYS A 378 -39.72 -12.19 -20.26
N PRO A 379 -38.61 -11.49 -20.58
CA PRO A 379 -38.29 -10.22 -19.94
C PRO A 379 -39.40 -9.22 -20.20
N SER A 380 -39.85 -8.53 -19.18
CA SER A 380 -40.67 -7.34 -19.38
C SER A 380 -39.74 -6.18 -19.75
N THR A 381 -40.01 -5.49 -20.83
CA THR A 381 -39.32 -4.26 -21.27
C THR A 381 -39.23 -3.25 -20.13
N PHE A 382 -40.23 -3.21 -19.27
CA PHE A 382 -40.27 -2.35 -18.08
C PHE A 382 -39.16 -2.69 -17.07
N ARG A 383 -38.94 -3.98 -16.77
CA ARG A 383 -37.91 -4.42 -15.83
C ARG A 383 -36.51 -4.07 -16.33
N ASP A 384 -36.26 -4.21 -17.63
CA ASP A 384 -34.95 -3.86 -18.23
C ASP A 384 -34.68 -2.36 -18.18
N VAL A 385 -35.72 -1.54 -18.45
CA VAL A 385 -35.63 -0.08 -18.34
C VAL A 385 -35.35 0.34 -16.90
N VAL A 386 -36.10 -0.19 -15.92
CA VAL A 386 -35.88 0.11 -14.49
C VAL A 386 -34.46 -0.29 -14.06
N GLN A 387 -34.01 -1.49 -14.40
CA GLN A 387 -32.68 -1.95 -14.05
C GLN A 387 -31.59 -1.07 -14.68
N THR A 388 -31.72 -0.71 -15.95
CA THR A 388 -30.75 0.16 -16.64
C THR A 388 -30.73 1.56 -16.01
N THR A 389 -31.91 2.11 -15.68
CA THR A 389 -32.03 3.42 -15.02
C THR A 389 -31.39 3.41 -13.64
N VAL A 390 -31.63 2.38 -12.83
CA VAL A 390 -30.98 2.22 -11.51
C VAL A 390 -29.48 2.13 -11.64
N VAL A 391 -28.97 1.30 -12.54
CA VAL A 391 -27.52 1.14 -12.77
C VAL A 391 -26.89 2.45 -13.26
N ALA A 392 -27.55 3.18 -14.17
CA ALA A 392 -27.08 4.47 -14.64
C ALA A 392 -27.05 5.51 -13.50
N SER A 393 -28.10 5.55 -12.67
CA SER A 393 -28.15 6.44 -11.49
C SER A 393 -27.04 6.13 -10.50
N VAL A 394 -26.80 4.85 -10.21
CA VAL A 394 -25.68 4.41 -9.35
C VAL A 394 -24.33 4.83 -9.95
N ALA A 395 -24.14 4.65 -11.27
CA ALA A 395 -22.91 5.07 -11.94
C ALA A 395 -22.66 6.58 -11.81
N VAL A 396 -23.71 7.40 -11.93
CA VAL A 396 -23.62 8.86 -11.75
C VAL A 396 -23.24 9.21 -10.30
N VAL A 397 -23.89 8.60 -9.32
CA VAL A 397 -23.56 8.82 -7.90
C VAL A 397 -22.12 8.41 -7.59
N LEU A 398 -21.69 7.24 -8.06
CA LEU A 398 -20.31 6.79 -7.90
C LEU A 398 -19.30 7.72 -8.59
N ALA A 399 -19.65 8.27 -9.78
CA ALA A 399 -18.81 9.24 -10.45
C ALA A 399 -18.65 10.53 -9.62
N VAL A 400 -19.73 11.00 -8.98
CA VAL A 400 -19.68 12.16 -8.07
C VAL A 400 -18.74 11.86 -6.89
N PHE A 401 -18.87 10.71 -6.21
CA PHE A 401 -17.95 10.31 -5.13
C PHE A 401 -16.50 10.16 -5.63
N PHE A 402 -16.30 9.60 -6.82
CA PHE A 402 -14.99 9.52 -7.42
C PHE A 402 -14.36 10.90 -7.59
N PHE A 403 -15.09 11.88 -8.11
CA PHE A 403 -14.56 13.23 -8.27
C PHE A 403 -14.23 13.86 -6.92
N PHE A 404 -15.09 13.72 -5.90
CA PHE A 404 -14.78 14.21 -4.55
C PHE A 404 -13.50 13.58 -4.00
N ASN A 405 -13.38 12.26 -4.02
CA ASN A 405 -12.20 11.55 -3.53
C ASN A 405 -10.95 11.88 -4.34
N PHE A 406 -11.06 11.97 -5.67
CA PHE A 406 -9.97 12.37 -6.55
C PHE A 406 -9.44 13.76 -6.23
N PHE A 407 -10.35 14.74 -6.06
CA PHE A 407 -9.95 16.11 -5.74
C PHE A 407 -9.40 16.23 -4.32
N ALA A 408 -9.97 15.53 -3.33
CA ALA A 408 -9.44 15.47 -1.98
C ALA A 408 -8.03 14.90 -1.97
N THR A 409 -7.81 13.72 -2.57
CA THR A 409 -6.50 13.10 -2.72
C THR A 409 -5.52 14.00 -3.48
N ARG A 410 -5.97 14.65 -4.55
CA ARG A 410 -5.14 15.56 -5.32
C ARG A 410 -4.69 16.78 -4.51
N GLN A 411 -5.55 17.33 -3.66
CA GLN A 411 -5.19 18.46 -2.79
C GLN A 411 -4.21 18.04 -1.71
N GLU A 412 -4.40 16.88 -1.11
CA GLU A 412 -3.48 16.31 -0.12
C GLU A 412 -2.09 16.08 -0.73
N ILE A 413 -2.01 15.46 -1.90
CA ILE A 413 -0.74 15.27 -2.62
C ILE A 413 -0.08 16.61 -2.98
N LYS A 414 -0.86 17.62 -3.35
CA LYS A 414 -0.34 18.95 -3.70
C LYS A 414 0.28 19.68 -2.50
N GLN A 415 -0.13 19.34 -1.28
CA GLN A 415 0.43 19.90 -0.05
C GLN A 415 1.75 19.25 0.35
N SER A 416 2.16 18.15 -0.32
CA SER A 416 3.47 17.53 -0.08
C SER A 416 4.59 18.50 -0.37
N GLU A 417 5.64 18.43 0.43
CA GLU A 417 6.86 19.21 0.26
C GLU A 417 7.45 19.05 -1.15
N SER A 418 8.12 20.08 -1.65
CA SER A 418 8.74 20.06 -2.98
C SER A 418 9.84 19.00 -3.07
N HIS A 419 10.24 18.64 -4.29
CA HIS A 419 11.30 17.63 -4.47
C HIS A 419 12.62 18.05 -3.83
N ASP A 420 12.98 19.30 -3.91
CA ASP A 420 14.23 19.90 -3.44
C ASP A 420 14.23 20.26 -1.94
N TYR A 421 13.17 19.87 -1.22
CA TYR A 421 13.08 20.08 0.22
C TYR A 421 14.23 19.34 0.92
N TYR A 422 15.02 20.06 1.71
CA TYR A 422 16.30 19.69 2.33
C TYR A 422 17.50 19.52 1.38
N GLN A 423 17.34 19.66 0.07
CA GLN A 423 18.44 19.45 -0.86
C GLN A 423 19.62 20.39 -0.57
N ALA A 424 19.36 21.68 -0.33
CA ALA A 424 20.40 22.68 -0.12
C ALA A 424 21.20 22.40 1.19
N GLY A 425 20.52 22.09 2.29
CA GLY A 425 21.15 21.70 3.55
C GLY A 425 21.96 20.40 3.44
N ALA A 426 21.41 19.37 2.80
CA ALA A 426 22.11 18.11 2.56
C ALA A 426 23.36 18.28 1.67
N GLU A 427 23.26 19.10 0.61
CA GLU A 427 24.42 19.44 -0.24
C GLU A 427 25.47 20.25 0.52
N TRP A 428 25.06 21.14 1.42
CA TRP A 428 25.97 21.86 2.29
C TRP A 428 26.73 20.89 3.22
N MET A 429 26.03 19.94 3.88
CA MET A 429 26.67 18.91 4.71
C MET A 429 27.69 18.12 3.91
N ARG A 430 27.33 17.62 2.72
CA ARG A 430 28.23 16.85 1.87
C ARG A 430 29.52 17.59 1.49
N LYS A 431 29.47 18.92 1.40
CA LYS A 431 30.63 19.76 1.05
C LYS A 431 31.47 20.15 2.25
N ASN A 432 30.87 20.35 3.42
CA ASN A 432 31.50 21.01 4.56
C ASN A 432 31.72 20.09 5.78
N VAL A 433 30.99 18.97 5.87
CA VAL A 433 31.13 18.00 6.94
C VAL A 433 31.97 16.82 6.44
N PRO A 434 32.97 16.34 7.23
CA PRO A 434 33.78 15.19 6.81
C PRO A 434 32.92 13.94 6.58
N PRO A 435 33.15 13.18 5.49
CA PRO A 435 32.39 11.97 5.22
C PRO A 435 32.48 10.96 6.38
N GLY A 436 31.40 10.22 6.60
CA GLY A 436 31.31 9.20 7.65
C GLY A 436 31.00 9.74 9.04
N GLN A 437 30.78 11.04 9.21
CA GLN A 437 30.29 11.60 10.47
C GLN A 437 28.87 11.16 10.75
N LEU A 438 28.57 10.93 12.05
CA LEU A 438 27.20 10.72 12.53
C LEU A 438 26.53 12.07 12.74
N VAL A 439 25.39 12.28 12.14
CA VAL A 439 24.55 13.47 12.24
C VAL A 439 23.34 13.15 13.12
N PHE A 440 23.09 13.97 14.12
CA PHE A 440 21.87 13.90 14.92
C PHE A 440 20.75 14.61 14.14
N ASN A 441 19.84 13.84 13.55
CA ASN A 441 18.64 14.38 12.93
C ASN A 441 17.51 14.45 13.95
N THR A 442 16.82 15.58 14.03
CA THR A 442 15.76 15.81 15.04
C THR A 442 14.45 15.09 14.71
N ASP A 443 14.24 14.71 13.46
CA ASP A 443 13.12 13.85 13.07
C ASP A 443 13.60 12.60 12.32
N TRP A 444 13.04 11.45 12.71
CA TRP A 444 13.31 10.17 12.04
C TRP A 444 12.75 10.15 10.60
N ASP A 445 11.70 10.94 10.35
CA ASP A 445 11.01 11.05 9.06
C ASP A 445 11.83 11.84 8.01
N ASP A 446 12.83 12.62 8.45
CA ASP A 446 13.75 13.34 7.55
C ASP A 446 14.74 12.43 6.84
N PHE A 447 15.10 11.30 7.48
CA PHE A 447 16.13 10.40 6.99
C PHE A 447 15.99 9.99 5.52
N PRO A 448 14.81 9.65 4.98
CA PRO A 448 14.68 9.26 3.57
C PRO A 448 15.21 10.29 2.59
N ARG A 449 14.97 11.58 2.85
CA ARG A 449 15.48 12.69 2.01
C ARG A 449 16.95 12.96 2.25
N LEU A 450 17.40 12.94 3.51
CA LEU A 450 18.81 13.09 3.85
C LEU A 450 19.63 11.98 3.19
N PHE A 451 19.21 10.73 3.28
CA PHE A 451 19.85 9.60 2.60
C PHE A 451 19.84 9.75 1.06
N TYR A 452 18.76 10.29 0.50
CA TYR A 452 18.65 10.49 -0.95
C TYR A 452 19.65 11.52 -1.46
N PHE A 453 19.78 12.66 -0.79
CA PHE A 453 20.64 13.78 -1.22
C PHE A 453 22.08 13.67 -0.69
N ASP A 454 22.25 13.11 0.50
CA ASP A 454 23.56 12.95 1.15
C ASP A 454 23.77 11.56 1.77
N PRO A 455 24.14 10.56 0.97
CA PRO A 455 24.46 9.23 1.46
C PRO A 455 25.89 9.12 2.04
N THR A 456 26.63 10.23 2.22
CA THR A 456 28.01 10.22 2.72
C THR A 456 28.11 10.27 4.24
N HIS A 457 27.02 10.62 4.93
CA HIS A 457 26.93 10.69 6.38
C HIS A 457 26.02 9.60 6.95
N TYR A 458 26.13 9.38 8.25
CA TYR A 458 25.28 8.48 9.03
C TYR A 458 24.30 9.29 9.85
N TYR A 459 23.17 8.69 10.22
CA TYR A 459 22.10 9.38 10.94
C TYR A 459 21.70 8.58 12.18
N VAL A 460 21.21 9.27 13.21
CA VAL A 460 20.85 8.66 14.50
C VAL A 460 19.58 7.82 14.40
N SER A 461 18.57 8.32 13.70
CA SER A 461 17.26 7.66 13.58
C SER A 461 16.71 7.79 12.17
N GLY A 462 15.84 6.87 11.76
CA GLY A 462 15.20 6.94 10.44
C GLY A 462 14.30 5.78 10.11
N LEU A 463 13.40 5.99 9.16
CA LEU A 463 12.41 5.06 8.59
C LEU A 463 11.30 4.64 9.55
N ASP A 464 11.60 4.31 10.80
CA ASP A 464 10.63 3.97 11.84
C ASP A 464 11.31 4.21 13.21
N PRO A 465 10.70 4.98 14.13
CA PRO A 465 11.27 5.25 15.46
C PRO A 465 11.45 3.95 16.28
N GLY A 466 10.68 2.92 15.98
CA GLY A 466 10.81 1.60 16.60
C GLY A 466 12.19 0.97 16.43
N TYR A 467 12.90 1.25 15.33
CA TYR A 467 14.23 0.66 15.11
C TYR A 467 15.29 1.12 16.10
N LEU A 468 15.24 2.39 16.52
CA LEU A 468 16.09 2.89 17.59
C LEU A 468 15.65 2.34 18.96
N PHE A 469 14.33 2.30 19.20
CA PHE A 469 13.75 1.79 20.44
C PHE A 469 14.10 0.31 20.67
N ASP A 470 13.93 -0.54 19.67
CA ASP A 470 14.25 -1.97 19.76
C ASP A 470 15.73 -2.25 19.98
N LYS A 471 16.59 -1.39 19.43
CA LYS A 471 18.04 -1.51 19.65
C LYS A 471 18.45 -1.03 21.04
N ASN A 472 17.93 0.10 21.47
CA ASN A 472 18.23 0.71 22.76
C ASN A 472 17.07 1.64 23.21
N ALA A 473 16.16 1.11 24.01
CA ALA A 473 14.98 1.84 24.50
C ALA A 473 15.34 3.08 25.35
N GLU A 474 16.45 3.06 26.10
CA GLU A 474 16.91 4.21 26.88
C GLU A 474 17.36 5.35 25.96
N LEU A 475 18.15 5.01 24.93
CA LEU A 475 18.64 5.96 23.95
C LEU A 475 17.50 6.55 23.12
N SER A 476 16.50 5.74 22.77
CA SER A 476 15.30 6.20 22.06
C SER A 476 14.47 7.19 22.90
N ARG A 477 14.26 6.89 24.18
CA ARG A 477 13.57 7.84 25.08
C ARG A 477 14.36 9.14 25.27
N LEU A 478 15.68 9.07 25.30
CA LEU A 478 16.53 10.25 25.34
C LEU A 478 16.41 11.05 24.03
N TYR A 479 16.39 10.37 22.88
CA TYR A 479 16.16 10.99 21.58
C TYR A 479 14.85 11.78 21.58
N ASP A 480 13.75 11.16 22.02
CA ASP A 480 12.44 11.80 22.10
C ASP A 480 12.45 13.03 23.02
N ARG A 481 13.11 12.95 24.19
CA ARG A 481 13.18 14.10 25.10
C ARG A 481 13.97 15.26 24.49
N ILE A 482 15.06 14.98 23.80
CA ILE A 482 15.87 16.01 23.13
C ILE A 482 15.04 16.66 22.00
N THR A 483 14.46 15.87 21.12
CA THR A 483 13.76 16.36 19.93
C THR A 483 12.45 17.07 20.27
N LEU A 484 11.80 16.69 21.38
CA LEU A 484 10.61 17.37 21.91
C LEU A 484 10.93 18.59 22.79
N GLY A 485 12.22 18.94 22.95
CA GLY A 485 12.64 20.11 23.74
C GLY A 485 12.38 19.99 25.24
N THR A 486 12.39 18.76 25.80
CA THR A 486 12.22 18.56 27.25
C THR A 486 13.57 18.48 28.00
N GLU A 487 14.70 18.45 27.26
CA GLU A 487 16.05 18.48 27.80
C GLU A 487 16.63 19.91 27.69
N GLU A 488 16.94 20.51 28.80
CA GLU A 488 17.42 21.92 28.86
C GLU A 488 18.82 22.09 28.25
N ASP A 489 19.68 21.08 28.39
CA ASP A 489 21.07 21.09 27.83
C ASP A 489 21.33 19.89 26.94
N PRO A 490 20.82 19.92 25.69
CA PRO A 490 20.85 18.75 24.79
C PRO A 490 22.26 18.45 24.22
N ALA A 491 23.17 19.44 24.13
CA ALA A 491 24.44 19.30 23.43
C ALA A 491 25.37 18.23 24.00
N PRO A 492 25.67 18.20 25.33
CA PRO A 492 26.49 17.15 25.92
C PRO A 492 25.88 15.76 25.73
N LEU A 493 24.53 15.67 25.79
CA LEU A 493 23.83 14.40 25.60
C LEU A 493 23.93 13.90 24.17
N ILE A 494 23.77 14.78 23.17
CA ILE A 494 23.95 14.44 21.76
C ILE A 494 25.38 13.98 21.48
N ARG A 495 26.37 14.73 21.99
CA ARG A 495 27.78 14.41 21.78
C ARG A 495 28.20 13.12 22.47
N ASP A 496 27.86 12.95 23.74
CA ASP A 496 28.44 11.90 24.58
C ASP A 496 27.63 10.60 24.56
N ARG A 497 26.31 10.68 24.36
CA ARG A 497 25.43 9.49 24.34
C ARG A 497 25.17 8.98 22.92
N PHE A 498 25.06 9.84 21.91
CA PHE A 498 24.86 9.45 20.53
C PHE A 498 26.16 9.47 19.73
N GLY A 499 27.16 10.22 20.15
CA GLY A 499 28.45 10.33 19.42
C GLY A 499 28.36 11.27 18.21
N ALA A 500 27.37 12.14 18.15
CA ALA A 500 27.16 13.10 17.06
C ALA A 500 27.66 14.48 17.44
N ARG A 501 28.34 15.17 16.53
CA ARG A 501 28.77 16.57 16.68
C ARG A 501 28.03 17.52 15.75
N TYR A 502 27.41 17.01 14.71
CA TYR A 502 26.54 17.77 13.82
C TYR A 502 25.09 17.42 14.09
N VAL A 503 24.26 18.43 14.07
CA VAL A 503 22.81 18.31 14.22
C VAL A 503 22.16 18.86 12.97
N PHE A 504 21.29 18.07 12.37
CA PHE A 504 20.36 18.51 11.33
C PHE A 504 18.97 18.59 11.94
N SER A 505 18.33 19.74 11.85
CA SER A 505 16.96 19.92 12.30
C SER A 505 16.12 20.60 11.23
N ASP A 506 14.93 20.11 11.02
CA ASP A 506 13.90 20.92 10.37
C ASP A 506 13.53 22.12 11.26
N ASN A 507 13.00 23.18 10.67
CA ASN A 507 12.73 24.41 11.39
C ASN A 507 11.43 24.37 12.24
N THR A 508 10.80 23.19 12.39
CA THR A 508 9.54 23.02 13.17
C THR A 508 9.78 22.65 14.63
N HIS A 509 10.99 22.23 15.01
CA HIS A 509 11.36 21.81 16.36
C HIS A 509 11.67 23.04 17.26
N HIS A 510 10.68 23.91 17.48
CA HIS A 510 10.87 25.21 18.16
C HIS A 510 11.45 25.07 19.57
N ASP A 511 10.95 24.13 20.38
CA ASP A 511 11.39 23.94 21.76
C ASP A 511 12.85 23.46 21.82
N PHE A 512 13.24 22.55 20.93
CA PHE A 512 14.64 22.14 20.78
C PHE A 512 15.55 23.33 20.38
N PHE A 513 15.11 24.18 19.44
CA PHE A 513 15.87 25.36 19.02
C PHE A 513 16.02 26.38 20.13
N GLU A 514 15.00 26.57 20.97
CA GLU A 514 15.10 27.48 22.11
C GLU A 514 16.21 27.04 23.06
N HIS A 515 16.25 25.76 23.43
CA HIS A 515 17.32 25.21 24.26
C HIS A 515 18.70 25.24 23.55
N ALA A 516 18.75 24.89 22.28
CA ALA A 516 19.99 24.88 21.53
C ALA A 516 20.62 26.29 21.45
N ARG A 517 19.84 27.32 21.12
CA ARG A 517 20.32 28.72 21.01
C ARG A 517 20.76 29.30 22.35
N ASN A 518 20.06 28.96 23.42
CA ASN A 518 20.34 29.51 24.78
C ASN A 518 21.47 28.73 25.49
N SER A 519 21.84 27.56 25.01
CA SER A 519 22.78 26.67 25.69
C SER A 519 24.25 27.13 25.62
N GLY A 520 24.63 27.93 24.63
CA GLY A 520 26.02 28.33 24.36
C GLY A 520 26.93 27.22 23.80
N TRP A 521 26.39 26.04 23.51
CA TRP A 521 27.13 24.91 22.98
C TRP A 521 27.11 24.81 21.46
N PHE A 522 26.12 25.42 20.79
CA PHE A 522 25.91 25.23 19.37
C PHE A 522 26.42 26.40 18.53
N ASP A 523 27.10 26.09 17.44
CA ASP A 523 27.31 27.00 16.31
C ASP A 523 26.32 26.68 15.22
N ILE A 524 25.51 27.66 14.79
CA ILE A 524 24.72 27.53 13.58
C ILE A 524 25.68 27.68 12.41
N VAL A 525 25.91 26.58 11.67
CA VAL A 525 26.85 26.53 10.56
C VAL A 525 26.16 26.63 9.19
N TYR A 526 24.87 26.37 9.16
CA TYR A 526 23.99 26.56 8.00
C TYR A 526 22.54 26.77 8.47
N GLU A 527 21.83 27.70 7.84
CA GLU A 527 20.41 27.92 8.08
C GLU A 527 19.74 28.39 6.78
N ASP A 528 18.59 27.81 6.47
CA ASP A 528 17.70 28.27 5.41
C ASP A 528 16.22 28.19 5.87
N THR A 529 15.28 28.33 4.96
CA THR A 529 13.83 28.30 5.26
C THR A 529 13.32 26.89 5.62
N GLN A 530 14.11 25.84 5.41
CA GLN A 530 13.69 24.45 5.53
C GLN A 530 14.37 23.74 6.69
N CYS A 531 15.66 24.03 6.91
CA CYS A 531 16.46 23.35 7.92
C CYS A 531 17.56 24.22 8.50
N THR A 532 18.04 23.84 9.66
CA THR A 532 19.19 24.41 10.35
C THR A 532 20.19 23.32 10.66
N ILE A 533 21.46 23.55 10.35
CA ILE A 533 22.57 22.65 10.69
C ILE A 533 23.43 23.32 11.75
N MET A 534 23.68 22.60 12.83
CA MET A 534 24.44 23.08 13.97
C MET A 534 25.65 22.19 14.23
N TYR A 535 26.71 22.80 14.75
CA TYR A 535 27.90 22.09 15.22
C TYR A 535 28.00 22.24 16.74
N ILE A 536 28.28 21.15 17.46
CA ILE A 536 28.42 21.13 18.91
C ILE A 536 29.90 21.38 19.24
N ARG A 537 30.16 22.48 19.96
CA ARG A 537 31.48 22.88 20.44
C ARG A 537 32.02 21.93 21.50
N ASP A 538 33.37 21.94 21.70
CA ASP A 538 34.01 21.19 22.78
C ASP A 538 33.79 21.85 24.14
N GLU A 539 33.66 23.19 24.17
CA GLU A 539 33.48 24.00 25.37
C GLU A 539 32.27 24.92 25.20
N LYS A 540 31.56 25.19 26.31
CA LYS A 540 30.44 26.12 26.39
C LYS A 540 30.97 27.55 26.30
N VAL A 541 30.38 28.37 25.44
CA VAL A 541 30.62 29.80 25.44
C VAL A 541 29.63 30.41 26.44
N GLU A 542 30.15 30.90 27.57
CA GLU A 542 29.40 31.76 28.44
C GLU A 542 29.21 33.11 27.72
N GLU A 543 27.97 33.48 27.37
CA GLU A 543 27.72 34.89 27.02
C GLU A 543 28.13 35.72 28.24
N GLU A 544 29.22 36.50 28.12
CA GLU A 544 29.45 37.60 29.04
C GLU A 544 28.19 38.48 28.97
N LEU A 545 27.35 38.38 30.00
CA LEU A 545 26.28 39.35 30.23
C LEU A 545 26.96 40.71 30.32
N GLY A 546 27.07 41.37 29.16
CA GLY A 546 27.43 42.77 29.08
C GLY A 546 26.37 43.58 29.83
N VAL A 547 26.60 43.76 31.11
CA VAL A 547 25.90 44.79 31.90
C VAL A 547 26.44 46.12 31.40
N PRO A 548 25.57 47.01 30.84
CA PRO A 548 25.96 48.36 30.46
C PRO A 548 26.33 49.24 31.67
#